data_52d399a4954023edf8414e7cee6aa596
#
_entry.id   52d399a4954023edf8414e7cee6aa596
#
_cell.length_a   1.000
_cell.length_b   1.000
_cell.length_c   1.000
_cell.angle_alpha   90.00
_cell.angle_beta   90.00
_cell.angle_gamma   90.00
#
_symmetry.space_group_name_H-M   'P 1'
#
loop_
_entity.id
_entity.type
_entity.pdbx_description
1 polymer ?
#
loop_
_entity_poly.entity_id
_entity_poly.type
_entity_poly.pdbx_seq_one_letter_code
_entity_poly.pdbx_strand_id
1 'polypeptide(L)'
;ETSKRLLREHRLFRGEIAVVLNAAGSDGGVVQSTMAFAARNKIIYMGSFMPYKNVETLIRGMADLPDLELHLLSRVTPKRRAELDSLREATGGKVIWHNGVTDTEYHELLDQSLALVSASFDEGFGIPIVEAQSRGIPVVVSDIEIFHEIAGPDSQYFPAGDPKAFAAEISKLRNESTWMQARQDSLKNARRFSWQQSADELLRFIDRL
;
A
#
# COMPACT_ATOMS: atom_id res chain seq x y z
N GLU A 1 5.94 10.32 -12.32
CA GLU A 1 5.48 11.26 -13.36
C GLU A 1 4.38 12.22 -12.84
N THR A 2 3.47 11.77 -11.99
CA THR A 2 2.37 12.58 -11.42
C THR A 2 2.89 13.89 -10.81
N SER A 3 3.87 13.85 -9.90
CA SER A 3 4.46 15.05 -9.28
C SER A 3 5.10 15.99 -10.31
N LYS A 4 5.80 15.45 -11.33
CA LYS A 4 6.40 16.22 -12.41
C LYS A 4 5.36 16.98 -13.23
N ARG A 5 4.23 16.32 -13.55
CA ARG A 5 3.09 16.93 -14.24
C ARG A 5 2.51 18.08 -13.42
N LEU A 6 2.23 17.88 -12.13
CA LEU A 6 1.68 18.89 -11.22
C LEU A 6 2.60 20.12 -11.08
N LEU A 7 3.91 19.91 -10.93
CA LEU A 7 4.87 21.01 -10.86
C LEU A 7 4.84 21.89 -12.12
N ARG A 8 4.64 21.30 -13.30
CA ARG A 8 4.52 22.04 -14.58
C ARG A 8 3.18 22.73 -14.74
N GLU A 9 2.08 22.05 -14.47
CA GLU A 9 0.71 22.60 -14.58
C GLU A 9 0.52 23.81 -13.67
N HIS A 10 0.99 23.74 -12.46
CA HIS A 10 0.92 24.85 -11.49
C HIS A 10 2.05 25.87 -11.65
N ARG A 11 2.93 25.72 -12.65
CA ARG A 11 4.06 26.63 -12.93
C ARG A 11 5.00 26.81 -11.75
N LEU A 12 5.13 25.84 -10.89
CA LEU A 12 5.97 25.86 -9.70
C LEU A 12 7.46 25.68 -10.05
N PHE A 13 7.75 25.10 -11.21
CA PHE A 13 9.12 24.90 -11.69
C PHE A 13 9.21 24.99 -13.23
N ARG A 14 10.26 25.66 -13.74
CA ARG A 14 10.48 25.89 -15.19
C ARG A 14 11.68 25.16 -15.79
N GLY A 15 12.55 24.58 -14.94
CA GLY A 15 13.73 23.85 -15.37
C GLY A 15 13.45 22.43 -15.83
N GLU A 16 14.50 21.69 -16.14
CA GLU A 16 14.40 20.26 -16.37
C GLU A 16 14.04 19.53 -15.07
N ILE A 17 13.20 18.52 -15.18
CA ILE A 17 12.74 17.69 -14.06
C ILE A 17 13.02 16.23 -14.40
N ALA A 18 13.93 15.60 -13.68
CA ALA A 18 14.07 14.15 -13.68
C ALA A 18 13.12 13.53 -12.67
N VAL A 19 12.59 12.35 -12.98
CA VAL A 19 11.81 11.55 -12.05
C VAL A 19 12.68 10.38 -11.61
N VAL A 20 13.03 10.39 -10.33
CA VAL A 20 13.79 9.32 -9.68
C VAL A 20 12.86 8.63 -8.71
N LEU A 21 12.56 7.37 -8.96
CA LEU A 21 11.61 6.60 -8.15
C LEU A 21 12.28 6.08 -6.87
N ASN A 22 11.51 5.98 -5.80
CA ASN A 22 11.94 5.22 -4.62
C ASN A 22 11.90 3.71 -4.92
N ALA A 23 12.59 2.93 -4.11
CA ALA A 23 12.56 1.47 -4.16
C ALA A 23 12.24 0.89 -2.77
N ALA A 24 11.90 -0.40 -2.71
CA ALA A 24 11.73 -1.13 -1.48
C ALA A 24 13.03 -1.81 -1.06
N GLY A 25 13.29 -1.81 0.26
CA GLY A 25 14.44 -2.50 0.85
C GLY A 25 15.81 -1.90 0.54
N SER A 26 16.86 -2.41 1.17
CA SER A 26 18.25 -1.97 0.97
C SER A 26 18.91 -2.60 -0.26
N ASP A 27 18.51 -3.78 -0.71
CA ASP A 27 19.29 -4.59 -1.64
C ASP A 27 18.51 -5.08 -2.89
N GLY A 28 17.27 -4.59 -3.13
CA GLY A 28 16.48 -4.93 -4.32
C GLY A 28 16.14 -6.42 -4.48
N GLY A 29 16.39 -7.22 -3.45
CA GLY A 29 16.09 -8.65 -3.46
C GLY A 29 14.62 -8.93 -3.28
N VAL A 30 14.03 -9.73 -4.17
CA VAL A 30 12.67 -10.24 -4.02
C VAL A 30 12.67 -11.32 -2.92
N VAL A 31 12.17 -10.98 -1.73
CA VAL A 31 11.94 -11.94 -0.65
C VAL A 31 10.53 -12.49 -0.80
N GLN A 32 10.41 -13.77 -1.09
CA GLN A 32 9.10 -14.40 -1.25
C GLN A 32 8.59 -14.98 0.06
N SER A 33 7.35 -14.62 0.42
CA SER A 33 6.64 -15.27 1.51
C SER A 33 6.43 -16.76 1.22
N THR A 34 6.72 -17.61 2.20
CA THR A 34 6.52 -19.07 2.15
C THR A 34 5.21 -19.51 2.78
N MET A 35 4.42 -18.59 3.35
CA MET A 35 3.15 -18.91 4.01
C MET A 35 2.12 -19.49 3.05
N ALA A 36 1.47 -20.58 3.43
CA ALA A 36 0.38 -21.17 2.66
C ALA A 36 -0.81 -20.20 2.53
N PHE A 37 -1.44 -20.18 1.36
CA PHE A 37 -2.59 -19.29 1.09
C PHE A 37 -3.72 -19.44 2.13
N ALA A 38 -4.10 -20.67 2.47
CA ALA A 38 -5.19 -20.95 3.41
C ALA A 38 -5.02 -20.36 4.81
N ALA A 39 -3.80 -20.00 5.21
CA ALA A 39 -3.51 -19.39 6.50
C ALA A 39 -3.59 -17.86 6.49
N ARG A 40 -3.86 -17.21 5.34
CA ARG A 40 -3.85 -15.76 5.17
C ARG A 40 -5.19 -15.14 5.55
N ASN A 41 -5.29 -14.67 6.78
CA ASN A 41 -6.50 -13.99 7.29
C ASN A 41 -6.26 -12.53 7.69
N LYS A 42 -5.07 -11.99 7.42
CA LYS A 42 -4.67 -10.62 7.80
C LYS A 42 -4.62 -9.71 6.60
N ILE A 43 -5.05 -8.47 6.77
CA ILE A 43 -4.78 -7.37 5.84
C ILE A 43 -4.03 -6.27 6.59
N ILE A 44 -3.03 -5.68 5.93
CA ILE A 44 -2.06 -4.81 6.57
C ILE A 44 -2.23 -3.38 6.07
N TYR A 45 -2.33 -2.44 7.01
CA TYR A 45 -2.16 -1.02 6.74
C TYR A 45 -0.88 -0.51 7.40
N MET A 46 -0.03 0.14 6.61
CA MET A 46 1.18 0.82 7.06
C MET A 46 1.18 2.27 6.56
N GLY A 47 1.08 3.23 7.49
CA GLY A 47 1.02 4.65 7.17
C GLY A 47 0.54 5.49 8.35
N SER A 48 0.64 6.82 8.24
CA SER A 48 0.15 7.72 9.27
C SER A 48 -1.39 7.70 9.35
N PHE A 49 -1.94 8.21 10.46
CA PHE A 49 -3.39 8.31 10.68
C PHE A 49 -3.93 9.72 10.37
N MET A 50 -3.28 10.44 9.46
CA MET A 50 -3.77 11.75 8.99
C MET A 50 -5.09 11.58 8.21
N PRO A 51 -5.98 12.59 8.20
CA PRO A 51 -7.30 12.48 7.58
C PRO A 51 -7.27 12.06 6.11
N TYR A 52 -6.28 12.54 5.34
CA TYR A 52 -6.16 12.20 3.92
C TYR A 52 -5.78 10.72 3.67
N LYS A 53 -5.28 10.01 4.70
CA LYS A 53 -5.01 8.56 4.63
C LYS A 53 -6.27 7.72 4.74
N ASN A 54 -7.38 8.32 5.19
CA ASN A 54 -8.73 7.76 5.13
C ASN A 54 -8.85 6.33 5.69
N VAL A 55 -8.20 6.08 6.83
CA VAL A 55 -8.21 4.76 7.49
C VAL A 55 -9.62 4.36 7.91
N GLU A 56 -10.51 5.33 8.07
CA GLU A 56 -11.93 5.13 8.36
C GLU A 56 -12.63 4.24 7.34
N THR A 57 -12.30 4.41 6.05
CA THR A 57 -12.85 3.57 4.98
C THR A 57 -12.45 2.11 5.14
N LEU A 58 -11.19 1.85 5.51
CA LEU A 58 -10.72 0.49 5.79
C LEU A 58 -11.46 -0.13 6.98
N ILE A 59 -11.57 0.62 8.10
CA ILE A 59 -12.26 0.16 9.31
C ILE A 59 -13.75 -0.13 9.01
N ARG A 60 -14.44 0.75 8.26
CA ARG A 60 -15.84 0.53 7.88
C ARG A 60 -16.01 -0.71 7.00
N GLY A 61 -15.10 -0.94 6.06
CA GLY A 61 -15.17 -2.10 5.17
C GLY A 61 -14.96 -3.43 5.88
N MET A 62 -14.32 -3.43 7.08
CA MET A 62 -14.18 -4.66 7.88
C MET A 62 -15.51 -5.23 8.38
N ALA A 63 -16.59 -4.46 8.38
CA ALA A 63 -17.93 -4.97 8.69
C ALA A 63 -18.38 -6.08 7.73
N ASP A 64 -17.96 -6.01 6.47
CA ASP A 64 -18.28 -7.00 5.43
C ASP A 64 -17.22 -8.12 5.31
N LEU A 65 -16.21 -8.12 6.19
CA LEU A 65 -15.08 -9.05 6.19
C LEU A 65 -14.85 -9.73 7.56
N PRO A 66 -15.85 -10.43 8.11
CA PRO A 66 -15.84 -10.91 9.51
C PRO A 66 -14.73 -11.92 9.83
N ASP A 67 -14.21 -12.63 8.81
CA ASP A 67 -13.17 -13.66 8.95
C ASP A 67 -11.74 -13.10 8.81
N LEU A 68 -11.61 -11.80 8.49
CA LEU A 68 -10.32 -11.15 8.30
C LEU A 68 -10.01 -10.20 9.46
N GLU A 69 -8.73 -9.91 9.63
CA GLU A 69 -8.20 -8.98 10.62
C GLU A 69 -7.47 -7.83 9.92
N LEU A 70 -7.87 -6.59 10.21
CA LEU A 70 -7.15 -5.40 9.76
C LEU A 70 -6.08 -5.03 10.79
N HIS A 71 -4.82 -5.17 10.42
CA HIS A 71 -3.68 -4.80 11.24
C HIS A 71 -3.20 -3.38 10.91
N LEU A 72 -3.27 -2.48 11.89
CA LEU A 72 -2.84 -1.09 11.80
C LEU A 72 -1.50 -0.93 12.50
N LEU A 73 -0.42 -0.74 11.73
CA LEU A 73 0.93 -0.94 12.25
C LEU A 73 1.60 0.33 12.79
N SER A 74 1.21 1.49 12.33
CA SER A 74 1.86 2.75 12.70
C SER A 74 1.42 3.28 14.07
N ARG A 75 2.24 4.16 14.63
CA ARG A 75 1.90 4.86 15.87
C ARG A 75 0.72 5.80 15.66
N VAL A 76 -0.17 5.84 16.64
CA VAL A 76 -1.38 6.66 16.64
C VAL A 76 -1.47 7.47 17.93
N THR A 77 -1.91 8.73 17.85
CA THR A 77 -2.14 9.54 19.04
C THR A 77 -3.34 9.01 19.83
N PRO A 78 -3.38 9.16 21.18
CA PRO A 78 -4.51 8.69 21.99
C PRO A 78 -5.86 9.23 21.52
N LYS A 79 -5.93 10.52 21.15
CA LYS A 79 -7.14 11.14 20.61
C LYS A 79 -7.61 10.45 19.32
N ARG A 80 -6.71 10.32 18.33
CA ARG A 80 -7.04 9.70 17.05
C ARG A 80 -7.39 8.23 17.20
N ARG A 81 -6.72 7.53 18.12
CA ARG A 81 -7.04 6.16 18.48
C ARG A 81 -8.47 6.02 18.98
N ALA A 82 -8.90 6.87 19.92
CA ALA A 82 -10.25 6.83 20.47
C ALA A 82 -11.33 7.08 19.41
N GLU A 83 -11.10 8.03 18.49
CA GLU A 83 -11.99 8.29 17.35
C GLU A 83 -12.18 7.04 16.47
N LEU A 84 -11.08 6.38 16.11
CA LEU A 84 -11.10 5.19 15.26
C LEU A 84 -11.61 3.93 15.99
N ASP A 85 -11.37 3.82 17.30
CA ASP A 85 -11.93 2.73 18.13
C ASP A 85 -13.46 2.84 18.24
N SER A 86 -14.01 4.05 18.40
CA SER A 86 -15.46 4.27 18.37
C SER A 86 -16.07 3.83 17.02
N LEU A 87 -15.36 4.12 15.91
CA LEU A 87 -15.80 3.67 14.61
C LEU A 87 -15.75 2.14 14.48
N ARG A 88 -14.66 1.52 14.92
CA ARG A 88 -14.52 0.05 14.95
C ARG A 88 -15.65 -0.62 15.74
N GLU A 89 -15.97 -0.09 16.93
CA GLU A 89 -17.05 -0.62 17.76
C GLU A 89 -18.43 -0.53 17.10
N ALA A 90 -18.69 0.57 16.38
CA ALA A 90 -19.92 0.76 15.62
C ALA A 90 -20.04 -0.18 14.42
N THR A 91 -18.93 -0.64 13.84
CA THR A 91 -18.91 -1.49 12.64
C THR A 91 -18.75 -2.98 12.96
N GLY A 92 -18.24 -3.33 14.14
CA GLY A 92 -18.01 -4.73 14.56
C GLY A 92 -16.82 -5.42 13.86
N GLY A 93 -16.03 -4.72 13.05
CA GLY A 93 -14.87 -5.28 12.35
C GLY A 93 -13.71 -5.64 13.28
N LYS A 94 -12.94 -6.66 12.91
CA LYS A 94 -11.73 -7.03 13.65
C LYS A 94 -10.56 -6.13 13.26
N VAL A 95 -10.17 -5.23 14.15
CA VAL A 95 -9.04 -4.30 13.96
C VAL A 95 -8.02 -4.50 15.08
N ILE A 96 -6.79 -4.77 14.69
CA ILE A 96 -5.64 -5.03 15.56
C ILE A 96 -4.67 -3.84 15.49
N TRP A 97 -4.38 -3.25 16.61
CA TRP A 97 -3.44 -2.12 16.71
C TRP A 97 -2.08 -2.59 17.22
N HIS A 98 -1.04 -2.20 16.50
CA HIS A 98 0.34 -2.46 16.90
C HIS A 98 1.04 -1.24 17.55
N ASN A 99 0.52 -0.03 17.30
CA ASN A 99 1.08 1.23 17.82
C ASN A 99 2.59 1.42 17.51
N GLY A 100 3.00 1.02 16.36
CA GLY A 100 4.38 0.94 15.88
C GLY A 100 4.92 -0.48 15.93
N VAL A 101 5.72 -0.82 14.94
CA VAL A 101 6.41 -2.10 14.77
C VAL A 101 7.85 -1.85 14.36
N THR A 102 8.74 -2.79 14.62
CA THR A 102 10.07 -2.83 14.02
C THR A 102 10.00 -3.26 12.55
N ASP A 103 11.04 -3.02 11.78
CA ASP A 103 11.10 -3.44 10.37
C ASP A 103 10.95 -4.96 10.23
N THR A 104 11.54 -5.73 11.16
CA THR A 104 11.41 -7.19 11.18
C THR A 104 9.97 -7.62 11.42
N GLU A 105 9.29 -7.08 12.44
CA GLU A 105 7.89 -7.38 12.72
C GLU A 105 6.98 -6.96 11.56
N TYR A 106 7.25 -5.81 10.93
CA TYR A 106 6.52 -5.36 9.76
C TYR A 106 6.63 -6.38 8.62
N HIS A 107 7.84 -6.82 8.30
CA HIS A 107 8.06 -7.78 7.23
C HIS A 107 7.42 -9.15 7.54
N GLU A 108 7.50 -9.63 8.77
CA GLU A 108 6.84 -10.87 9.19
C GLU A 108 5.32 -10.80 9.06
N LEU A 109 4.71 -9.69 9.52
CA LEU A 109 3.27 -9.47 9.38
C LEU A 109 2.86 -9.37 7.91
N LEU A 110 3.64 -8.65 7.11
CA LEU A 110 3.40 -8.51 5.68
C LEU A 110 3.46 -9.85 4.96
N ASP A 111 4.47 -10.69 5.24
CA ASP A 111 4.62 -12.02 4.66
C ASP A 111 3.45 -12.97 5.01
N GLN A 112 2.78 -12.73 6.14
CA GLN A 112 1.63 -13.50 6.60
C GLN A 112 0.29 -12.95 6.07
N SER A 113 0.29 -11.79 5.43
CA SER A 113 -0.95 -11.12 5.03
C SER A 113 -1.55 -11.66 3.74
N LEU A 114 -2.86 -11.45 3.59
CA LEU A 114 -3.61 -11.63 2.34
C LEU A 114 -3.29 -10.47 1.38
N ALA A 115 -3.24 -9.24 1.89
CA ALA A 115 -2.96 -8.04 1.13
C ALA A 115 -2.43 -6.91 2.01
N LEU A 116 -1.69 -5.96 1.40
CA LEU A 116 -1.50 -4.63 1.95
C LEU A 116 -2.57 -3.70 1.39
N VAL A 117 -3.10 -2.80 2.24
CA VAL A 117 -4.21 -1.91 1.86
C VAL A 117 -3.90 -0.43 2.12
N SER A 118 -4.42 0.44 1.25
CA SER A 118 -4.38 1.88 1.44
C SER A 118 -5.64 2.54 0.86
N ALA A 119 -6.28 3.42 1.64
CA ALA A 119 -7.49 4.15 1.23
C ALA A 119 -7.25 5.65 1.04
N SER A 120 -6.01 6.07 0.86
CA SER A 120 -5.62 7.47 0.78
C SER A 120 -6.38 8.23 -0.30
N PHE A 121 -6.74 9.48 -0.01
CA PHE A 121 -7.24 10.43 -1.01
C PHE A 121 -6.11 11.08 -1.81
N ASP A 122 -4.90 11.12 -1.23
CA ASP A 122 -3.71 11.70 -1.84
C ASP A 122 -2.44 11.04 -1.28
N GLU A 123 -1.40 10.94 -2.13
CA GLU A 123 -0.11 10.35 -1.78
C GLU A 123 1.04 10.96 -2.58
N GLY A 124 2.22 10.93 -1.95
CA GLY A 124 3.45 11.31 -2.64
C GLY A 124 4.09 10.17 -3.44
N PHE A 125 4.01 8.93 -2.94
CA PHE A 125 4.56 7.73 -3.57
C PHE A 125 3.85 6.44 -3.11
N GLY A 126 3.92 6.11 -1.81
CA GLY A 126 3.39 4.85 -1.30
C GLY A 126 4.45 3.75 -1.17
N ILE A 127 5.55 4.02 -0.46
CA ILE A 127 6.63 3.04 -0.24
C ILE A 127 6.09 1.67 0.21
N PRO A 128 5.13 1.56 1.16
CA PRO A 128 4.59 0.27 1.58
C PRO A 128 3.99 -0.57 0.44
N ILE A 129 3.47 0.07 -0.62
CA ILE A 129 2.94 -0.63 -1.79
C ILE A 129 4.06 -1.39 -2.50
N VAL A 130 5.20 -0.72 -2.75
CA VAL A 130 6.35 -1.34 -3.41
C VAL A 130 6.97 -2.43 -2.53
N GLU A 131 7.02 -2.21 -1.22
CA GLU A 131 7.49 -3.21 -0.25
C GLU A 131 6.61 -4.47 -0.27
N ALA A 132 5.29 -4.33 -0.23
CA ALA A 132 4.37 -5.45 -0.32
C ALA A 132 4.54 -6.22 -1.64
N GLN A 133 4.56 -5.51 -2.76
CA GLN A 133 4.70 -6.12 -4.07
C GLN A 133 6.04 -6.81 -4.27
N SER A 134 7.14 -6.28 -3.73
CA SER A 134 8.47 -6.92 -3.79
C SER A 134 8.52 -8.26 -3.04
N ARG A 135 7.64 -8.45 -2.07
CA ARG A 135 7.45 -9.69 -1.31
C ARG A 135 6.37 -10.60 -1.92
N GLY A 136 5.78 -10.20 -3.02
CA GLY A 136 4.68 -10.93 -3.67
C GLY A 136 3.39 -10.89 -2.85
N ILE A 137 3.16 -9.82 -2.13
CA ILE A 137 1.89 -9.58 -1.43
C ILE A 137 1.05 -8.65 -2.29
N PRO A 138 -0.17 -9.06 -2.69
CA PRO A 138 -1.09 -8.21 -3.43
C PRO A 138 -1.42 -6.92 -2.68
N VAL A 139 -1.75 -5.87 -3.44
CA VAL A 139 -2.17 -4.60 -2.86
C VAL A 139 -3.59 -4.25 -3.29
N VAL A 140 -4.38 -3.71 -2.35
CA VAL A 140 -5.74 -3.19 -2.61
C VAL A 140 -5.75 -1.73 -2.19
N VAL A 141 -5.83 -0.83 -3.16
CA VAL A 141 -5.57 0.59 -2.95
C VAL A 141 -6.68 1.46 -3.53
N SER A 142 -6.82 2.67 -3.01
CA SER A 142 -7.76 3.64 -3.58
C SER A 142 -7.40 3.99 -5.03
N ASP A 143 -8.44 4.24 -5.82
CA ASP A 143 -8.35 4.63 -7.23
C ASP A 143 -7.92 6.10 -7.34
N ILE A 144 -6.61 6.34 -7.18
CA ILE A 144 -5.97 7.65 -7.34
C ILE A 144 -4.78 7.55 -8.30
N GLU A 145 -4.49 8.63 -9.01
CA GLU A 145 -3.50 8.66 -10.09
C GLU A 145 -2.12 8.12 -9.68
N ILE A 146 -1.62 8.55 -8.51
CA ILE A 146 -0.31 8.11 -8.03
C ILE A 146 -0.26 6.60 -7.76
N PHE A 147 -1.35 6.00 -7.30
CA PHE A 147 -1.38 4.56 -7.07
C PHE A 147 -1.41 3.77 -8.37
N HIS A 148 -2.03 4.27 -9.45
CA HIS A 148 -1.89 3.67 -10.77
C HIS A 148 -0.44 3.70 -11.28
N GLU A 149 0.27 4.79 -11.01
CA GLU A 149 1.69 4.90 -11.35
C GLU A 149 2.55 3.90 -10.57
N ILE A 150 2.29 3.72 -9.27
CA ILE A 150 3.14 2.93 -8.38
C ILE A 150 2.70 1.47 -8.31
N ALA A 151 1.43 1.18 -8.05
CA ALA A 151 0.94 -0.19 -7.90
C ALA A 151 0.80 -0.95 -9.22
N GLY A 152 0.71 -0.23 -10.35
CA GLY A 152 0.60 -0.82 -11.68
C GLY A 152 -0.83 -1.24 -12.07
N PRO A 153 -1.09 -1.49 -13.36
CA PRO A 153 -2.44 -1.67 -13.88
C PRO A 153 -3.14 -2.96 -13.41
N ASP A 154 -2.37 -3.95 -12.98
CA ASP A 154 -2.87 -5.26 -12.59
C ASP A 154 -3.20 -5.37 -11.09
N SER A 155 -3.09 -4.26 -10.33
CA SER A 155 -3.47 -4.20 -8.91
C SER A 155 -4.97 -4.01 -8.71
N GLN A 156 -5.45 -4.25 -7.48
CA GLN A 156 -6.85 -4.08 -7.12
C GLN A 156 -7.11 -2.64 -6.69
N TYR A 157 -8.10 -2.00 -7.31
CA TYR A 157 -8.47 -0.60 -7.08
C TYR A 157 -9.90 -0.47 -6.60
N PHE A 158 -10.15 0.46 -5.68
CA PHE A 158 -11.49 0.81 -5.24
C PHE A 158 -11.66 2.34 -5.14
N PRO A 159 -12.87 2.89 -5.36
CA PRO A 159 -13.12 4.32 -5.21
C PRO A 159 -12.78 4.80 -3.80
N ALA A 160 -11.93 5.82 -3.68
CA ALA A 160 -11.55 6.36 -2.39
C ALA A 160 -12.79 6.79 -1.59
N GLY A 161 -12.91 6.31 -0.34
CA GLY A 161 -14.08 6.59 0.52
C GLY A 161 -15.24 5.60 0.37
N ASP A 162 -15.13 4.57 -0.46
CA ASP A 162 -16.14 3.50 -0.59
C ASP A 162 -15.73 2.22 0.17
N PRO A 163 -16.22 2.00 1.40
CA PRO A 163 -15.87 0.82 2.20
C PRO A 163 -16.44 -0.50 1.62
N LYS A 164 -17.55 -0.44 0.88
CA LYS A 164 -18.13 -1.64 0.26
C LYS A 164 -17.31 -2.08 -0.94
N ALA A 165 -16.89 -1.14 -1.78
CA ALA A 165 -15.99 -1.43 -2.88
C ALA A 165 -14.65 -1.98 -2.37
N PHE A 166 -14.08 -1.40 -1.30
CA PHE A 166 -12.89 -1.94 -0.63
C PHE A 166 -13.10 -3.40 -0.21
N ALA A 167 -14.17 -3.70 0.51
CA ALA A 167 -14.46 -5.06 0.96
C ALA A 167 -14.67 -6.04 -0.21
N ALA A 168 -15.27 -5.59 -1.31
CA ALA A 168 -15.47 -6.38 -2.51
C ALA A 168 -14.12 -6.76 -3.17
N GLU A 169 -13.17 -5.83 -3.28
CA GLU A 169 -11.84 -6.11 -3.83
C GLU A 169 -11.04 -7.09 -2.93
N ILE A 170 -11.08 -6.92 -1.61
CA ILE A 170 -10.48 -7.88 -0.66
C ILE A 170 -11.13 -9.27 -0.82
N SER A 171 -12.44 -9.34 -0.98
CA SER A 171 -13.16 -10.60 -1.12
C SER A 171 -12.74 -11.40 -2.37
N LYS A 172 -12.37 -10.73 -3.46
CA LYS A 172 -11.83 -11.40 -4.66
C LYS A 172 -10.53 -12.14 -4.37
N LEU A 173 -9.66 -11.57 -3.51
CA LEU A 173 -8.38 -12.17 -3.11
C LEU A 173 -8.54 -13.39 -2.19
N ARG A 174 -9.75 -13.68 -1.67
CA ARG A 174 -10.03 -14.92 -0.92
C ARG A 174 -10.10 -16.17 -1.82
N ASN A 175 -10.13 -15.98 -3.12
CA ASN A 175 -9.97 -17.07 -4.07
C ASN A 175 -8.47 -17.29 -4.34
N GLU A 176 -7.97 -18.51 -4.17
CA GLU A 176 -6.56 -18.85 -4.27
C GLU A 176 -5.99 -18.55 -5.65
N SER A 177 -6.71 -18.89 -6.73
CA SER A 177 -6.23 -18.63 -8.09
C SER A 177 -6.12 -17.13 -8.38
N THR A 178 -7.09 -16.33 -7.91
CA THR A 178 -7.05 -14.88 -8.00
C THR A 178 -5.88 -14.29 -7.21
N TRP A 179 -5.66 -14.77 -5.99
CA TRP A 179 -4.54 -14.34 -5.16
C TRP A 179 -3.19 -14.68 -5.78
N MET A 180 -3.03 -15.89 -6.31
CA MET A 180 -1.81 -16.33 -6.97
C MET A 180 -1.50 -15.50 -8.22
N GLN A 181 -2.51 -15.14 -9.01
CA GLN A 181 -2.34 -14.23 -10.15
C GLN A 181 -1.91 -12.84 -9.66
N ALA A 182 -2.64 -12.24 -8.70
CA ALA A 182 -2.29 -10.93 -8.13
C ALA A 182 -0.89 -10.91 -7.50
N ARG A 183 -0.45 -12.03 -6.90
CA ARG A 183 0.93 -12.20 -6.41
C ARG A 183 1.95 -12.10 -7.55
N GLN A 184 1.72 -12.79 -8.66
CA GLN A 184 2.63 -12.74 -9.82
C GLN A 184 2.71 -11.34 -10.41
N ASP A 185 1.57 -10.66 -10.54
CA ASP A 185 1.48 -9.30 -11.04
C ASP A 185 2.21 -8.31 -10.12
N SER A 186 2.06 -8.48 -8.80
CA SER A 186 2.81 -7.73 -7.78
C SER A 186 4.32 -7.87 -7.95
N LEU A 187 4.82 -9.11 -8.05
CA LEU A 187 6.25 -9.38 -8.26
C LEU A 187 6.77 -8.80 -9.58
N LYS A 188 5.97 -8.86 -10.64
CA LYS A 188 6.30 -8.26 -11.94
C LYS A 188 6.41 -6.74 -11.83
N ASN A 189 5.43 -6.09 -11.20
CA ASN A 189 5.41 -4.63 -11.04
C ASN A 189 6.57 -4.14 -10.17
N ALA A 190 6.89 -4.85 -9.07
CA ALA A 190 7.97 -4.48 -8.14
C ALA A 190 9.35 -4.37 -8.80
N ARG A 191 9.60 -5.10 -9.90
CA ARG A 191 10.87 -5.04 -10.66
C ARG A 191 11.17 -3.67 -11.27
N ARG A 192 10.18 -2.80 -11.35
CA ARG A 192 10.33 -1.41 -11.83
C ARG A 192 11.05 -0.51 -10.81
N PHE A 193 11.16 -0.95 -9.57
CA PHE A 193 11.62 -0.15 -8.44
C PHE A 193 12.90 -0.74 -7.85
N SER A 194 14.05 -0.20 -8.20
CA SER A 194 15.33 -0.58 -7.63
C SER A 194 16.19 0.64 -7.35
N TRP A 195 16.92 0.64 -6.25
CA TRP A 195 17.85 1.72 -5.90
C TRP A 195 18.94 1.91 -6.94
N GLN A 196 19.37 0.82 -7.59
CA GLN A 196 20.35 0.88 -8.69
C GLN A 196 19.79 1.68 -9.87
N GLN A 197 18.56 1.38 -10.31
CA GLN A 197 17.91 2.14 -11.40
C GLN A 197 17.71 3.60 -11.02
N SER A 198 17.36 3.88 -9.78
CA SER A 198 17.18 5.25 -9.26
C SER A 198 18.50 6.02 -9.28
N ALA A 199 19.60 5.41 -8.84
CA ALA A 199 20.93 5.99 -8.89
C ALA A 199 21.40 6.24 -10.33
N ASP A 200 21.21 5.28 -11.22
CA ASP A 200 21.59 5.40 -12.63
C ASP A 200 20.81 6.54 -13.33
N GLU A 201 19.51 6.70 -13.03
CA GLU A 201 18.70 7.78 -13.59
C GLU A 201 19.16 9.16 -13.07
N LEU A 202 19.47 9.25 -11.77
CA LEU A 202 20.01 10.46 -11.17
C LEU A 202 21.34 10.86 -11.80
N LEU A 203 22.27 9.91 -11.95
CA LEU A 203 23.57 10.15 -12.58
C LEU A 203 23.43 10.60 -14.03
N ARG A 204 22.60 9.92 -14.82
CA ARG A 204 22.30 10.35 -16.20
C ARG A 204 21.72 11.75 -16.29
N PHE A 205 20.94 12.16 -15.30
CA PHE A 205 20.41 13.52 -15.27
C PHE A 205 21.50 14.54 -14.98
N ILE A 206 22.36 14.25 -13.99
CA ILE A 206 23.50 15.14 -13.63
C ILE A 206 24.46 15.30 -14.81
N ASP A 207 24.79 14.22 -15.53
CA ASP A 207 25.70 14.25 -16.67
C ASP A 207 25.19 15.08 -17.87
N ARG A 208 23.90 15.43 -17.89
CA ARG A 208 23.29 16.29 -18.93
C ARG A 208 23.20 17.77 -18.56
N LEU A 209 23.46 18.13 -17.31
CA LEU A 209 23.48 19.53 -16.85
C LEU A 209 24.79 20.23 -17.17
#